data_a8f4d2b7f3f7160a829761c6a8dd990f
#
_entry.id   a8f4d2b7f3f7160a829761c6a8dd990f
#
_cell.length_a   1.000
_cell.length_b   1.000
_cell.length_c   1.000
_cell.angle_alpha   90.00
_cell.angle_beta   90.00
_cell.angle_gamma   90.00
#
_symmetry.space_group_name_H-M   'P 1'
#
loop_
_entity.id
_entity.type
_entity.pdbx_description
1 polymer ?
#
loop_
_entity_poly.entity_id
_entity_poly.type
_entity_poly.pdbx_seq_one_letter_code
_entity_poly.pdbx_strand_id
1 'polypeptide(L)'
;MTRLTTTAITSLCFSFAMLQVAQAQEINALVWCDHSDPALIAPFEAATGIKVNLKEYEGTAAGLAILDQSQPGDWDVLVIDAVDVGRAVDLGLLAELPADQLRNAEFFPEMIMAGHNARDGKTYAVTEKFGYNTVAFNRAKVDPADMDDMAMLTSGKYDGRIAIYDYYLPVLGQMSLAQGVNTADMTAESLAALTGPLMALRKASKSVGDVVASQTALATGEVDILVGGGEWLTAVLNAENPDLDWTIPKQGAVRWAQSLAVLEASTQKEAALKFVDYITSPEGQARLATSSCYWGMPANQKAGDVLSAEQKAVLRWDQQTDYLARSQLYPVPDAALDQAMQDLWTTMLQN
;
A
#
# COMPACT_ATOMS: atom_id res chain seq x y z
N MET A 1 68.10 68.80 -10.91
CA MET A 1 67.17 68.11 -11.86
C MET A 1 66.97 66.71 -11.46
N THR A 2 65.99 66.44 -10.66
CA THR A 2 65.74 65.11 -10.05
C THR A 2 64.43 64.57 -10.69
N ARG A 3 64.51 63.46 -11.44
CA ARG A 3 63.31 62.81 -12.03
C ARG A 3 62.73 61.84 -11.05
N LEU A 4 61.48 62.06 -10.67
CA LEU A 4 60.67 61.07 -9.96
C LEU A 4 60.07 60.08 -10.97
N THR A 5 60.31 58.81 -10.77
CA THR A 5 59.67 57.69 -11.49
C THR A 5 58.53 57.19 -10.65
N THR A 6 57.30 57.33 -11.17
CA THR A 6 56.07 56.81 -10.55
C THR A 6 55.85 55.37 -10.98
N THR A 7 55.89 54.43 -10.03
CA THR A 7 55.61 53.00 -10.29
C THR A 7 54.10 52.78 -10.05
N ALA A 8 53.38 52.41 -11.12
CA ALA A 8 51.96 52.04 -11.04
C ALA A 8 51.86 50.56 -10.60
N ILE A 9 51.22 50.29 -9.46
CA ILE A 9 50.89 48.98 -8.97
C ILE A 9 49.51 48.61 -9.51
N THR A 10 49.45 47.68 -10.47
CA THR A 10 48.22 47.13 -11.01
C THR A 10 47.75 45.99 -10.07
N SER A 11 46.74 46.27 -9.25
CA SER A 11 46.09 45.22 -8.41
C SER A 11 45.20 44.33 -9.29
N LEU A 12 45.61 43.10 -9.44
CA LEU A 12 44.86 42.03 -10.13
C LEU A 12 43.88 41.41 -9.09
N CYS A 13 42.61 41.82 -9.15
CA CYS A 13 41.55 41.18 -8.36
C CYS A 13 41.21 39.81 -8.94
N PHE A 14 41.70 38.74 -8.31
CA PHE A 14 41.26 37.39 -8.58
C PHE A 14 39.86 37.18 -7.94
N SER A 15 38.82 37.20 -8.75
CA SER A 15 37.48 36.80 -8.35
C SER A 15 37.47 35.26 -8.26
N PHE A 16 37.57 34.75 -7.03
CA PHE A 16 37.29 33.32 -6.74
C PHE A 16 35.79 33.14 -6.91
N ALA A 17 35.36 32.60 -8.04
CA ALA A 17 34.03 32.00 -8.18
C ALA A 17 34.02 30.74 -7.33
N MET A 18 33.44 30.79 -6.13
CA MET A 18 33.10 29.60 -5.39
C MET A 18 32.07 28.82 -6.22
N LEU A 19 32.52 27.76 -6.90
CA LEU A 19 31.62 26.69 -7.33
C LEU A 19 31.00 26.11 -6.05
N GLN A 20 29.80 26.56 -5.71
CA GLN A 20 28.97 25.79 -4.81
C GLN A 20 28.70 24.45 -5.51
N VAL A 21 29.39 23.41 -5.07
CA VAL A 21 29.00 22.04 -5.36
C VAL A 21 27.60 21.91 -4.72
N ALA A 22 26.57 21.96 -5.54
CA ALA A 22 25.22 21.65 -5.07
C ALA A 22 25.31 20.23 -4.49
N GLN A 23 25.24 20.11 -3.17
CA GLN A 23 25.15 18.83 -2.51
C GLN A 23 23.88 18.20 -3.05
N ALA A 24 23.99 16.99 -3.64
CA ALA A 24 22.82 16.28 -4.14
C ALA A 24 21.80 16.18 -3.00
N GLN A 25 20.63 16.73 -3.21
CA GLN A 25 19.56 16.66 -2.22
C GLN A 25 19.12 15.19 -2.13
N GLU A 26 18.93 14.68 -0.92
CA GLU A 26 18.47 13.30 -0.70
C GLU A 26 17.32 13.27 0.30
N ILE A 27 16.47 12.28 0.15
CA ILE A 27 15.39 11.95 1.08
C ILE A 27 15.50 10.50 1.52
N ASN A 28 15.10 10.24 2.77
CA ASN A 28 15.03 8.91 3.36
C ASN A 28 13.56 8.52 3.50
N ALA A 29 13.17 7.41 2.89
CA ALA A 29 11.79 6.97 2.88
C ALA A 29 11.63 5.58 3.50
N LEU A 30 10.70 5.47 4.45
CA LEU A 30 10.19 4.20 4.94
C LEU A 30 9.05 3.74 4.04
N VAL A 31 9.25 2.63 3.36
CA VAL A 31 8.37 2.19 2.26
C VAL A 31 8.07 0.69 2.35
N TRP A 32 7.09 0.25 1.57
CA TRP A 32 6.89 -1.16 1.32
C TRP A 32 7.68 -1.60 0.08
N CYS A 33 7.81 -2.91 -0.13
CA CYS A 33 8.68 -3.50 -1.16
C CYS A 33 8.37 -3.02 -2.59
N ASP A 34 7.14 -2.60 -2.86
CA ASP A 34 6.72 -2.09 -4.18
C ASP A 34 7.38 -0.77 -4.59
N HIS A 35 7.85 0.02 -3.62
CA HIS A 35 8.60 1.25 -3.88
C HIS A 35 10.07 1.00 -4.24
N SER A 36 10.59 -0.19 -3.95
CA SER A 36 11.99 -0.53 -4.27
C SER A 36 12.20 -0.87 -5.74
N ASP A 37 11.16 -0.84 -6.57
CA ASP A 37 11.29 -1.05 -8.00
C ASP A 37 12.09 0.09 -8.67
N PRO A 38 13.25 -0.19 -9.30
CA PRO A 38 14.04 0.84 -9.98
C PRO A 38 13.25 1.57 -11.08
N ALA A 39 12.25 0.92 -11.70
CA ALA A 39 11.40 1.54 -12.71
C ALA A 39 10.52 2.66 -12.13
N LEU A 40 10.26 2.63 -10.81
CA LEU A 40 9.56 3.70 -10.11
C LEU A 40 10.51 4.83 -9.72
N ILE A 41 11.66 4.52 -9.13
CA ILE A 41 12.53 5.51 -8.48
C ILE A 41 13.45 6.24 -9.46
N ALA A 42 14.07 5.52 -10.39
CA ALA A 42 15.07 6.11 -11.29
C ALA A 42 14.54 7.30 -12.13
N PRO A 43 13.28 7.32 -12.64
CA PRO A 43 12.75 8.47 -13.35
C PRO A 43 12.65 9.73 -12.49
N PHE A 44 12.27 9.59 -11.19
CA PHE A 44 12.24 10.70 -10.27
C PHE A 44 13.63 11.28 -10.00
N GLU A 45 14.59 10.43 -9.68
CA GLU A 45 15.98 10.83 -9.45
C GLU A 45 16.57 11.52 -10.68
N ALA A 46 16.33 10.97 -11.87
CA ALA A 46 16.81 11.55 -13.12
C ALA A 46 16.19 12.92 -13.43
N ALA A 47 14.91 13.12 -13.12
CA ALA A 47 14.20 14.36 -13.40
C ALA A 47 14.51 15.48 -12.39
N THR A 48 14.74 15.11 -11.12
CA THR A 48 14.86 16.09 -10.02
C THR A 48 16.28 16.26 -9.50
N GLY A 49 17.15 15.29 -9.70
CA GLY A 49 18.47 15.23 -9.06
C GLY A 49 18.38 14.89 -7.55
N ILE A 50 17.19 14.62 -7.01
CA ILE A 50 16.99 14.22 -5.63
C ILE A 50 17.18 12.71 -5.52
N LYS A 51 18.09 12.28 -4.66
CA LYS A 51 18.31 10.86 -4.38
C LYS A 51 17.28 10.33 -3.37
N VAL A 52 16.78 9.12 -3.59
CA VAL A 52 15.83 8.46 -2.67
C VAL A 52 16.50 7.25 -2.02
N ASN A 53 16.73 7.34 -0.72
CA ASN A 53 17.21 6.23 0.09
C ASN A 53 16.00 5.50 0.68
N LEU A 54 15.82 4.25 0.29
CA LEU A 54 14.67 3.45 0.69
C LEU A 54 15.04 2.49 1.82
N LYS A 55 14.16 2.36 2.80
CA LYS A 55 14.15 1.28 3.77
C LYS A 55 12.81 0.59 3.75
N GLU A 56 12.82 -0.66 3.35
CA GLU A 56 11.62 -1.49 3.36
C GLU A 56 11.23 -1.91 4.77
N TYR A 57 9.92 -2.00 4.97
CA TYR A 57 9.30 -2.59 6.15
C TYR A 57 7.96 -3.22 5.78
N GLU A 58 7.43 -4.07 6.63
CA GLU A 58 6.16 -4.75 6.42
C GLU A 58 5.21 -4.48 7.60
N GLY A 59 4.01 -3.97 7.28
CA GLY A 59 2.96 -3.63 8.24
C GLY A 59 3.23 -2.36 9.05
N THR A 60 2.20 -1.53 9.26
CA THR A 60 2.32 -0.21 9.92
C THR A 60 3.00 -0.27 11.29
N ALA A 61 2.75 -1.32 12.09
CA ALA A 61 3.34 -1.46 13.41
C ALA A 61 4.89 -1.49 13.38
N ALA A 62 5.48 -2.17 12.38
CA ALA A 62 6.93 -2.20 12.19
C ALA A 62 7.47 -0.83 11.78
N GLY A 63 6.79 -0.12 10.87
CA GLY A 63 7.15 1.24 10.48
C GLY A 63 7.16 2.21 11.66
N LEU A 64 6.11 2.19 12.48
CA LEU A 64 6.02 3.01 13.69
C LEU A 64 7.12 2.66 14.70
N ALA A 65 7.47 1.39 14.87
CA ALA A 65 8.56 0.96 15.76
C ALA A 65 9.93 1.43 15.24
N ILE A 66 10.15 1.49 13.92
CA ILE A 66 11.37 2.07 13.34
C ILE A 66 11.42 3.56 13.64
N LEU A 67 10.32 4.30 13.48
CA LEU A 67 10.27 5.73 13.80
C LEU A 67 10.55 6.02 15.28
N ASP A 68 9.99 5.23 16.19
CA ASP A 68 10.21 5.34 17.63
C ASP A 68 11.69 5.15 18.04
N GLN A 69 12.41 4.30 17.28
CA GLN A 69 13.84 4.02 17.51
C GLN A 69 14.79 4.97 16.76
N SER A 70 14.27 5.82 15.89
CA SER A 70 15.03 6.75 15.04
C SER A 70 15.18 8.12 15.71
N GLN A 71 16.15 8.92 15.23
CA GLN A 71 16.25 10.30 15.64
C GLN A 71 15.30 11.17 14.79
N PRO A 72 14.74 12.26 15.35
CA PRO A 72 13.97 13.22 14.57
C PRO A 72 14.77 13.72 13.36
N GLY A 73 14.20 13.58 12.16
CA GLY A 73 14.84 13.97 10.89
C GLY A 73 15.63 12.86 10.17
N ASP A 74 15.72 11.65 10.75
CA ASP A 74 16.32 10.50 10.05
C ASP A 74 15.49 10.06 8.85
N TRP A 75 14.18 10.31 8.88
CA TRP A 75 13.24 9.92 7.85
C TRP A 75 12.41 11.12 7.37
N ASP A 76 12.07 11.13 6.08
CA ASP A 76 11.35 12.21 5.41
C ASP A 76 9.96 11.78 4.96
N VAL A 77 9.83 10.56 4.48
CA VAL A 77 8.62 10.02 3.88
C VAL A 77 8.24 8.70 4.55
N LEU A 78 6.94 8.47 4.70
CA LEU A 78 6.36 7.25 5.23
C LEU A 78 5.25 6.76 4.30
N VAL A 79 5.34 5.51 3.86
CA VAL A 79 4.22 4.75 3.31
C VAL A 79 3.49 4.07 4.44
N ILE A 80 2.17 4.14 4.50
CA ILE A 80 1.38 3.65 5.63
C ILE A 80 0.00 3.17 5.15
N ASP A 81 -0.58 2.17 5.82
CA ASP A 81 -1.99 1.86 5.61
C ASP A 81 -2.87 3.07 5.90
N ALA A 82 -3.79 3.39 5.00
CA ALA A 82 -4.65 4.55 5.16
C ALA A 82 -5.48 4.52 6.45
N VAL A 83 -5.86 3.33 6.93
CA VAL A 83 -6.59 3.14 8.19
C VAL A 83 -5.77 3.53 9.43
N ASP A 84 -4.45 3.55 9.32
CA ASP A 84 -3.51 3.88 10.41
C ASP A 84 -3.02 5.33 10.38
N VAL A 85 -3.35 6.10 9.33
CA VAL A 85 -2.95 7.52 9.22
C VAL A 85 -3.41 8.32 10.43
N GLY A 86 -4.65 8.12 10.88
CA GLY A 86 -5.18 8.79 12.05
C GLY A 86 -4.34 8.57 13.31
N ARG A 87 -3.88 7.34 13.53
CA ARG A 87 -2.96 7.00 14.63
C ARG A 87 -1.62 7.74 14.53
N ALA A 88 -1.05 7.79 13.33
CA ALA A 88 0.22 8.51 13.11
C ALA A 88 0.06 10.04 13.32
N VAL A 89 -1.09 10.61 12.97
CA VAL A 89 -1.44 12.01 13.26
C VAL A 89 -1.54 12.25 14.77
N ASP A 90 -2.23 11.36 15.51
CA ASP A 90 -2.39 11.48 16.98
C ASP A 90 -1.05 11.40 17.71
N LEU A 91 -0.06 10.68 17.14
CA LEU A 91 1.31 10.61 17.63
C LEU A 91 2.18 11.82 17.22
N GLY A 92 1.64 12.76 16.41
CA GLY A 92 2.37 13.93 15.93
C GLY A 92 3.49 13.63 14.93
N LEU A 93 3.42 12.49 14.24
CA LEU A 93 4.46 12.03 13.33
C LEU A 93 4.39 12.64 11.94
N LEU A 94 3.19 13.08 11.50
CA LEU A 94 2.94 13.50 10.13
C LEU A 94 2.85 15.01 9.98
N ALA A 95 3.47 15.54 8.94
CA ALA A 95 3.34 16.93 8.53
C ALA A 95 2.01 17.17 7.79
N GLU A 96 1.46 18.38 7.94
CA GLU A 96 0.36 18.83 7.10
C GLU A 96 0.84 18.96 5.63
N LEU A 97 0.10 18.33 4.73
CA LEU A 97 0.36 18.45 3.29
C LEU A 97 -0.43 19.62 2.70
N PRO A 98 0.19 20.42 1.81
CA PRO A 98 -0.48 21.55 1.16
C PRO A 98 -1.55 21.05 0.18
N ALA A 99 -2.83 21.17 0.55
CA ALA A 99 -3.95 20.60 -0.19
C ALA A 99 -4.06 21.10 -1.65
N ASP A 100 -3.57 22.30 -1.94
CA ASP A 100 -3.51 22.90 -3.27
C ASP A 100 -2.41 22.31 -4.18
N GLN A 101 -1.48 21.55 -3.61
CA GLN A 101 -0.42 20.86 -4.34
C GLN A 101 -0.70 19.35 -4.53
N LEU A 102 -1.80 18.84 -3.97
CA LEU A 102 -2.16 17.44 -4.08
C LEU A 102 -3.03 17.18 -5.32
N ARG A 103 -2.89 15.97 -5.90
CA ARG A 103 -3.62 15.55 -7.11
C ARG A 103 -4.98 14.91 -6.82
N ASN A 104 -5.56 15.12 -5.65
CA ASN A 104 -6.82 14.48 -5.23
C ASN A 104 -7.97 14.65 -6.23
N ALA A 105 -8.00 15.77 -7.00
CA ALA A 105 -9.03 15.97 -8.05
C ALA A 105 -8.95 14.98 -9.22
N GLU A 106 -7.86 14.25 -9.36
CA GLU A 106 -7.64 13.23 -10.39
C GLU A 106 -7.95 11.81 -9.88
N PHE A 107 -8.23 11.65 -8.58
CA PHE A 107 -8.42 10.34 -7.94
C PHE A 107 -9.85 9.82 -8.10
N PHE A 108 -10.01 8.51 -7.97
CA PHE A 108 -11.32 7.95 -7.68
C PHE A 108 -11.87 8.61 -6.41
N PRO A 109 -13.15 9.04 -6.39
CA PRO A 109 -13.72 9.72 -5.21
C PRO A 109 -13.52 8.94 -3.91
N GLU A 110 -13.63 7.62 -3.95
CA GLU A 110 -13.44 6.71 -2.82
C GLU A 110 -11.98 6.70 -2.33
N MET A 111 -11.02 7.07 -3.20
CA MET A 111 -9.58 7.08 -2.89
C MET A 111 -9.07 8.42 -2.35
N ILE A 112 -9.90 9.46 -2.32
CA ILE A 112 -9.56 10.71 -1.61
C ILE A 112 -9.43 10.42 -0.10
N MET A 113 -10.29 9.53 0.42
CA MET A 113 -10.24 9.01 1.78
C MET A 113 -10.11 10.10 2.86
N ALA A 114 -10.86 11.21 2.72
CA ALA A 114 -10.78 12.36 3.60
C ALA A 114 -11.01 12.01 5.09
N GLY A 115 -11.80 10.98 5.39
CA GLY A 115 -12.02 10.48 6.75
C GLY A 115 -10.80 9.78 7.38
N HIS A 116 -9.81 9.40 6.59
CA HIS A 116 -8.57 8.74 7.04
C HIS A 116 -7.36 9.65 6.85
N ASN A 117 -7.19 10.21 5.64
CA ASN A 117 -6.02 11.00 5.26
C ASN A 117 -6.04 12.43 5.78
N ALA A 118 -7.15 12.91 6.36
CA ALA A 118 -7.30 14.25 6.90
C ALA A 118 -7.82 14.25 8.35
N ARG A 119 -7.47 15.29 9.09
CA ARG A 119 -7.95 15.56 10.45
C ARG A 119 -8.14 17.07 10.63
N ASP A 120 -9.28 17.50 11.17
CA ASP A 120 -9.58 18.90 11.47
C ASP A 120 -9.41 19.86 10.27
N GLY A 121 -9.78 19.38 9.07
CA GLY A 121 -9.66 20.16 7.83
C GLY A 121 -8.26 20.21 7.23
N LYS A 122 -7.29 19.51 7.81
CA LYS A 122 -5.90 19.42 7.35
C LYS A 122 -5.65 18.04 6.76
N THR A 123 -4.91 17.98 5.66
CA THR A 123 -4.50 16.74 5.00
C THR A 123 -3.12 16.33 5.48
N TYR A 124 -2.93 15.07 5.84
CA TYR A 124 -1.67 14.54 6.38
C TYR A 124 -1.10 13.41 5.53
N ALA A 125 -1.91 12.79 4.70
CA ALA A 125 -1.47 11.76 3.78
C ALA A 125 -2.29 11.79 2.49
N VAL A 126 -1.81 11.12 1.47
CA VAL A 126 -2.49 11.00 0.18
C VAL A 126 -2.44 9.54 -0.27
N THR A 127 -3.56 9.02 -0.75
CA THR A 127 -3.63 7.64 -1.23
C THR A 127 -2.85 7.50 -2.53
N GLU A 128 -1.98 6.51 -2.59
CA GLU A 128 -1.14 6.28 -3.77
C GLU A 128 -1.51 5.00 -4.52
N LYS A 129 -1.94 3.98 -3.81
CA LYS A 129 -2.32 2.68 -4.37
C LYS A 129 -3.38 2.02 -3.51
N PHE A 130 -4.23 1.20 -4.11
CA PHE A 130 -5.20 0.38 -3.40
C PHE A 130 -5.37 -0.98 -4.07
N GLY A 131 -6.11 -1.87 -3.42
CA GLY A 131 -6.46 -3.15 -3.99
C GLY A 131 -7.40 -3.94 -3.09
N TYR A 132 -7.54 -5.22 -3.38
CA TYR A 132 -8.56 -6.05 -2.74
C TYR A 132 -7.94 -7.26 -2.05
N ASN A 133 -8.31 -7.46 -0.80
CA ASN A 133 -8.20 -8.75 -0.15
C ASN A 133 -9.53 -9.46 -0.32
N THR A 134 -9.50 -10.54 -1.07
CA THR A 134 -10.68 -11.29 -1.49
C THR A 134 -10.33 -12.76 -1.67
N VAL A 135 -10.74 -13.42 -2.73
CA VAL A 135 -10.40 -14.81 -3.04
C VAL A 135 -9.59 -14.86 -4.32
N ALA A 136 -8.35 -15.35 -4.22
CA ALA A 136 -7.54 -15.72 -5.38
C ALA A 136 -7.55 -17.23 -5.58
N PHE A 137 -7.49 -17.70 -6.83
CA PHE A 137 -7.61 -19.13 -7.13
C PHE A 137 -6.99 -19.49 -8.48
N ASN A 138 -6.75 -20.77 -8.70
CA ASN A 138 -6.35 -21.34 -9.99
C ASN A 138 -7.60 -21.80 -10.75
N ARG A 139 -8.01 -21.05 -11.79
CA ARG A 139 -9.23 -21.34 -12.58
C ARG A 139 -9.17 -22.63 -13.39
N ALA A 140 -7.98 -23.19 -13.62
CA ALA A 140 -7.85 -24.51 -14.24
C ALA A 140 -8.20 -25.67 -13.28
N LYS A 141 -8.25 -25.42 -11.97
CA LYS A 141 -8.49 -26.42 -10.93
C LYS A 141 -9.73 -26.14 -10.07
N VAL A 142 -10.19 -24.91 -10.07
CA VAL A 142 -11.33 -24.42 -9.27
C VAL A 142 -12.36 -23.83 -10.24
N ASP A 143 -13.63 -24.20 -10.09
CA ASP A 143 -14.70 -23.59 -10.85
C ASP A 143 -14.86 -22.12 -10.42
N PRO A 144 -14.68 -21.12 -11.31
CA PRO A 144 -14.85 -19.73 -10.96
C PRO A 144 -16.21 -19.40 -10.34
N ALA A 145 -17.27 -20.09 -10.75
CA ALA A 145 -18.62 -19.88 -10.20
C ALA A 145 -18.72 -20.24 -8.72
N ASP A 146 -17.94 -21.19 -8.24
CA ASP A 146 -17.89 -21.51 -6.81
C ASP A 146 -17.28 -20.37 -5.97
N MET A 147 -16.37 -19.60 -6.56
CA MET A 147 -15.69 -18.51 -5.86
C MET A 147 -16.53 -17.24 -5.77
N ASP A 148 -17.70 -17.22 -6.41
CA ASP A 148 -18.68 -16.14 -6.24
C ASP A 148 -19.42 -16.19 -4.90
N ASP A 149 -19.24 -17.26 -4.13
CA ASP A 149 -19.86 -17.43 -2.82
C ASP A 149 -18.86 -17.94 -1.78
N MET A 150 -18.58 -17.11 -0.77
CA MET A 150 -17.66 -17.49 0.32
C MET A 150 -18.10 -18.75 1.09
N ALA A 151 -19.38 -19.13 1.07
CA ALA A 151 -19.84 -20.37 1.68
C ALA A 151 -19.17 -21.63 1.07
N MET A 152 -18.68 -21.55 -0.16
CA MET A 152 -17.99 -22.64 -0.82
C MET A 152 -16.64 -22.98 -0.18
N LEU A 153 -15.99 -22.02 0.49
CA LEU A 153 -14.71 -22.20 1.15
C LEU A 153 -14.77 -23.20 2.33
N THR A 154 -15.95 -23.41 2.91
CA THR A 154 -16.18 -24.34 4.03
C THR A 154 -17.17 -25.45 3.68
N SER A 155 -17.48 -25.63 2.40
CA SER A 155 -18.42 -26.68 1.93
C SER A 155 -17.86 -28.10 1.95
N GLY A 156 -16.56 -28.25 2.17
CA GLY A 156 -15.82 -29.53 2.05
C GLY A 156 -15.29 -29.84 0.65
N LYS A 157 -15.76 -29.11 -0.40
CA LYS A 157 -15.35 -29.37 -1.79
C LYS A 157 -13.85 -29.11 -2.02
N TYR A 158 -13.29 -28.15 -1.31
CA TYR A 158 -11.92 -27.68 -1.48
C TYR A 158 -11.03 -27.89 -0.25
N ASP A 159 -11.44 -28.75 0.69
CA ASP A 159 -10.65 -29.05 1.89
C ASP A 159 -9.23 -29.49 1.56
N GLY A 160 -8.25 -28.94 2.28
CA GLY A 160 -6.83 -29.19 2.07
C GLY A 160 -6.23 -28.54 0.81
N ARG A 161 -7.01 -27.70 0.09
CA ARG A 161 -6.58 -26.99 -1.11
C ARG A 161 -6.63 -25.46 -0.96
N ILE A 162 -6.85 -24.98 0.27
CA ILE A 162 -7.01 -23.57 0.62
C ILE A 162 -5.80 -23.12 1.44
N ALA A 163 -5.25 -21.95 1.14
CA ALA A 163 -4.41 -21.18 2.05
C ALA A 163 -5.18 -19.99 2.58
N ILE A 164 -4.75 -19.48 3.74
CA ILE A 164 -5.26 -18.24 4.34
C ILE A 164 -4.08 -17.27 4.43
N TYR A 165 -4.28 -16.02 3.99
CA TYR A 165 -3.30 -14.96 4.18
C TYR A 165 -3.18 -14.62 5.67
N ASP A 166 -1.94 -14.62 6.22
CA ASP A 166 -1.69 -14.37 7.63
C ASP A 166 -1.76 -12.87 7.96
N TYR A 167 -2.96 -12.33 7.83
CA TYR A 167 -3.28 -10.98 8.26
C TYR A 167 -4.73 -10.90 8.75
N TYR A 168 -4.91 -10.68 10.06
CA TYR A 168 -6.21 -10.79 10.70
C TYR A 168 -7.24 -9.77 10.20
N LEU A 169 -6.83 -8.50 9.94
CA LEU A 169 -7.74 -7.44 9.55
C LEU A 169 -8.53 -7.77 8.27
N PRO A 170 -7.88 -8.08 7.12
CA PRO A 170 -8.63 -8.40 5.90
C PRO A 170 -9.41 -9.70 6.01
N VAL A 171 -8.86 -10.75 6.65
CA VAL A 171 -9.54 -12.04 6.70
C VAL A 171 -10.76 -11.99 7.61
N LEU A 172 -10.65 -11.40 8.82
CA LEU A 172 -11.81 -11.19 9.68
C LEU A 172 -12.83 -10.23 9.06
N GLY A 173 -12.37 -9.20 8.35
CA GLY A 173 -13.24 -8.33 7.55
C GLY A 173 -14.02 -9.10 6.48
N GLN A 174 -13.38 -9.98 5.70
CA GLN A 174 -14.07 -10.85 4.74
C GLN A 174 -15.07 -11.79 5.41
N MET A 175 -14.68 -12.40 6.53
CA MET A 175 -15.58 -13.28 7.30
C MET A 175 -16.78 -12.51 7.85
N SER A 176 -16.61 -11.25 8.26
CA SER A 176 -17.69 -10.35 8.67
C SER A 176 -18.66 -10.09 7.51
N LEU A 177 -18.15 -9.75 6.32
CA LEU A 177 -18.97 -9.59 5.11
C LEU A 177 -19.74 -10.88 4.78
N ALA A 178 -19.10 -12.04 4.95
CA ALA A 178 -19.75 -13.34 4.74
C ALA A 178 -20.94 -13.58 5.69
N GLN A 179 -20.96 -12.93 6.86
CA GLN A 179 -22.07 -12.95 7.81
C GLN A 179 -23.05 -11.77 7.63
N GLY A 180 -22.84 -10.94 6.60
CA GLY A 180 -23.68 -9.77 6.32
C GLY A 180 -23.42 -8.57 7.23
N VAL A 181 -22.29 -8.53 7.91
CA VAL A 181 -21.88 -7.41 8.76
C VAL A 181 -20.79 -6.60 8.04
N ASN A 182 -21.00 -5.29 7.86
CA ASN A 182 -20.02 -4.40 7.28
C ASN A 182 -18.77 -4.31 8.14
N THR A 183 -17.61 -4.10 7.53
CA THR A 183 -16.33 -3.99 8.26
C THR A 183 -16.32 -2.83 9.27
N ALA A 184 -16.97 -1.71 8.94
CA ALA A 184 -17.09 -0.54 9.81
C ALA A 184 -18.06 -0.76 11.00
N ASP A 185 -18.95 -1.75 10.91
CA ASP A 185 -19.99 -2.03 11.92
C ASP A 185 -19.59 -3.22 12.82
N MET A 186 -18.36 -3.70 12.74
CA MET A 186 -17.88 -4.80 13.56
C MET A 186 -17.88 -4.42 15.04
N THR A 187 -18.38 -5.35 15.86
CA THR A 187 -18.47 -5.24 17.32
C THR A 187 -17.90 -6.49 17.99
N ALA A 188 -17.69 -6.48 19.28
CA ALA A 188 -17.30 -7.67 20.05
C ALA A 188 -18.28 -8.83 19.88
N GLU A 189 -19.59 -8.55 19.75
CA GLU A 189 -20.62 -9.58 19.53
C GLU A 189 -20.51 -10.20 18.13
N SER A 190 -20.43 -9.38 17.07
CA SER A 190 -20.25 -9.87 15.71
C SER A 190 -18.91 -10.59 15.54
N LEU A 191 -17.84 -10.13 16.18
CA LEU A 191 -16.54 -10.83 16.21
C LEU A 191 -16.67 -12.21 16.87
N ALA A 192 -17.34 -12.32 18.01
CA ALA A 192 -17.56 -13.60 18.68
C ALA A 192 -18.32 -14.60 17.79
N ALA A 193 -19.25 -14.10 16.96
CA ALA A 193 -20.00 -14.92 16.01
C ALA A 193 -19.11 -15.47 14.87
N LEU A 194 -17.95 -14.85 14.58
CA LEU A 194 -16.98 -15.34 13.58
C LEU A 194 -16.18 -16.55 14.04
N THR A 195 -16.15 -16.86 15.35
CA THR A 195 -15.31 -17.95 15.88
C THR A 195 -15.58 -19.29 15.18
N GLY A 196 -16.82 -19.71 15.08
CA GLY A 196 -17.18 -20.97 14.40
C GLY A 196 -16.81 -20.99 12.92
N PRO A 197 -17.24 -20.00 12.11
CA PRO A 197 -16.87 -19.87 10.72
C PRO A 197 -15.34 -19.82 10.48
N LEU A 198 -14.60 -19.08 11.30
CA LEU A 198 -13.13 -18.97 11.18
C LEU A 198 -12.44 -20.31 11.47
N MET A 199 -12.88 -21.04 12.50
CA MET A 199 -12.36 -22.37 12.80
C MET A 199 -12.70 -23.39 11.71
N ALA A 200 -13.88 -23.28 11.10
CA ALA A 200 -14.25 -24.09 9.95
C ALA A 200 -13.35 -23.81 8.74
N LEU A 201 -13.08 -22.54 8.44
CA LEU A 201 -12.14 -22.13 7.38
C LEU A 201 -10.72 -22.64 7.68
N ARG A 202 -10.24 -22.51 8.92
CA ARG A 202 -8.92 -23.02 9.33
C ARG A 202 -8.82 -24.53 9.14
N LYS A 203 -9.84 -25.28 9.52
CA LYS A 203 -9.91 -26.74 9.34
C LYS A 203 -9.90 -27.14 7.86
N ALA A 204 -10.57 -26.38 7.00
CA ALA A 204 -10.60 -26.63 5.55
C ALA A 204 -9.27 -26.24 4.88
N SER A 205 -8.48 -25.33 5.50
CA SER A 205 -7.23 -24.85 4.93
C SER A 205 -6.08 -25.81 5.12
N LYS A 206 -5.13 -25.78 4.17
CA LYS A 206 -3.85 -26.49 4.25
C LYS A 206 -2.80 -25.70 5.02
N SER A 207 -2.77 -24.38 4.81
CA SER A 207 -1.74 -23.49 5.38
C SER A 207 -2.29 -22.11 5.68
N VAL A 208 -1.56 -21.40 6.54
CA VAL A 208 -1.67 -19.96 6.78
C VAL A 208 -0.28 -19.39 6.54
N GLY A 209 -0.14 -18.31 5.78
CA GLY A 209 1.16 -17.78 5.41
C GLY A 209 1.13 -16.27 5.10
N ASP A 210 2.29 -15.65 5.24
CA ASP A 210 2.53 -14.26 4.83
C ASP A 210 2.41 -14.08 3.31
N VAL A 211 2.73 -12.88 2.80
CA VAL A 211 2.68 -12.55 1.37
C VAL A 211 3.49 -13.54 0.53
N VAL A 212 4.75 -13.79 0.90
CA VAL A 212 5.67 -14.60 0.11
C VAL A 212 5.28 -16.08 0.15
N ALA A 213 4.92 -16.59 1.31
CA ALA A 213 4.46 -17.97 1.48
C ALA A 213 3.15 -18.21 0.72
N SER A 214 2.21 -17.26 0.77
CA SER A 214 0.93 -17.32 0.05
C SER A 214 1.11 -17.30 -1.46
N GLN A 215 1.96 -16.41 -1.98
CA GLN A 215 2.32 -16.36 -3.40
C GLN A 215 2.95 -17.67 -3.85
N THR A 216 3.91 -18.19 -3.10
CA THR A 216 4.60 -19.43 -3.42
C THR A 216 3.65 -20.62 -3.43
N ALA A 217 2.79 -20.75 -2.41
CA ALA A 217 1.85 -21.86 -2.31
C ALA A 217 0.85 -21.90 -3.49
N LEU A 218 0.36 -20.74 -3.92
CA LEU A 218 -0.54 -20.64 -5.07
C LEU A 218 0.20 -20.84 -6.40
N ALA A 219 1.39 -20.25 -6.58
CA ALA A 219 2.19 -20.35 -7.80
C ALA A 219 2.64 -21.79 -8.07
N THR A 220 3.07 -22.51 -7.04
CA THR A 220 3.53 -23.91 -7.14
C THR A 220 2.39 -24.91 -7.24
N GLY A 221 1.15 -24.49 -6.98
CA GLY A 221 -0.02 -25.37 -6.93
C GLY A 221 -0.06 -26.24 -5.66
N GLU A 222 0.62 -25.83 -4.62
CA GLU A 222 0.50 -26.42 -3.28
C GLU A 222 -0.92 -26.24 -2.74
N VAL A 223 -1.53 -25.10 -3.04
CA VAL A 223 -2.94 -24.80 -2.85
C VAL A 223 -3.55 -24.31 -4.17
N ASP A 224 -4.87 -24.35 -4.26
CA ASP A 224 -5.60 -23.91 -5.45
C ASP A 224 -6.44 -22.64 -5.15
N ILE A 225 -6.61 -22.29 -3.89
CA ILE A 225 -7.38 -21.14 -3.41
C ILE A 225 -6.59 -20.42 -2.32
N LEU A 226 -6.62 -19.10 -2.33
CA LEU A 226 -6.10 -18.24 -1.27
C LEU A 226 -7.18 -17.28 -0.79
N VAL A 227 -7.57 -17.40 0.47
CA VAL A 227 -8.46 -16.47 1.16
C VAL A 227 -7.61 -15.30 1.67
N GLY A 228 -8.05 -14.07 1.41
CA GLY A 228 -7.27 -12.86 1.64
C GLY A 228 -6.35 -12.49 0.48
N GLY A 229 -6.29 -13.34 -0.56
CA GLY A 229 -5.61 -13.03 -1.82
C GLY A 229 -6.40 -12.07 -2.69
N GLY A 230 -5.82 -11.68 -3.81
CA GLY A 230 -6.44 -10.76 -4.77
C GLY A 230 -5.54 -10.48 -5.97
N GLU A 231 -5.81 -9.37 -6.67
CA GLU A 231 -4.99 -8.94 -7.80
C GLU A 231 -3.52 -8.74 -7.43
N TRP A 232 -3.27 -8.32 -6.21
CA TRP A 232 -1.94 -7.97 -5.74
C TRP A 232 -0.91 -9.10 -5.90
N LEU A 233 -1.35 -10.35 -5.81
CA LEU A 233 -0.48 -11.49 -6.06
C LEU A 233 -0.74 -12.16 -7.43
N THR A 234 -2.01 -12.26 -7.88
CA THR A 234 -2.30 -12.97 -9.15
C THR A 234 -1.77 -12.20 -10.34
N ALA A 235 -1.76 -10.85 -10.28
CA ALA A 235 -1.28 -10.03 -11.36
C ALA A 235 0.24 -10.16 -11.57
N VAL A 236 1.01 -10.18 -10.50
CA VAL A 236 2.47 -10.34 -10.59
C VAL A 236 2.86 -11.72 -11.10
N LEU A 237 2.06 -12.73 -10.80
CA LEU A 237 2.26 -14.11 -11.24
C LEU A 237 1.66 -14.42 -12.62
N ASN A 238 0.86 -13.51 -13.18
CA ASN A 238 0.09 -13.76 -14.40
C ASN A 238 0.95 -14.14 -15.61
N ALA A 239 2.14 -13.55 -15.74
CA ALA A 239 3.06 -13.86 -16.84
C ALA A 239 3.57 -15.32 -16.80
N GLU A 240 3.71 -15.90 -15.61
CA GLU A 240 4.19 -17.26 -15.39
C GLU A 240 3.05 -18.28 -15.35
N ASN A 241 1.91 -17.89 -14.81
CA ASN A 241 0.73 -18.72 -14.69
C ASN A 241 -0.56 -17.94 -14.94
N PRO A 242 -1.03 -17.88 -16.21
CA PRO A 242 -2.24 -17.15 -16.60
C PRO A 242 -3.54 -17.78 -16.10
N ASP A 243 -3.47 -18.95 -15.47
CA ASP A 243 -4.63 -19.60 -14.85
C ASP A 243 -4.89 -19.11 -13.43
N LEU A 244 -3.98 -18.31 -12.85
CA LEU A 244 -4.23 -17.66 -11.58
C LEU A 244 -5.19 -16.48 -11.80
N ASP A 245 -6.23 -16.46 -10.99
CA ASP A 245 -7.33 -15.52 -11.11
C ASP A 245 -7.81 -15.09 -9.71
N TRP A 246 -8.67 -14.09 -9.66
CA TRP A 246 -9.26 -13.59 -8.43
C TRP A 246 -10.69 -13.15 -8.68
N THR A 247 -11.51 -13.08 -7.65
CA THR A 247 -12.89 -12.61 -7.75
C THR A 247 -13.32 -11.86 -6.51
N ILE A 248 -14.33 -11.00 -6.66
CA ILE A 248 -15.06 -10.43 -5.54
C ILE A 248 -16.35 -11.22 -5.38
N PRO A 249 -16.49 -12.06 -4.34
CA PRO A 249 -17.70 -12.83 -4.08
C PRO A 249 -18.93 -11.92 -3.94
N LYS A 250 -20.11 -12.51 -4.01
CA LYS A 250 -21.39 -11.76 -3.84
C LYS A 250 -21.49 -11.03 -2.49
N GLN A 251 -20.76 -11.50 -1.48
CA GLN A 251 -20.69 -10.86 -0.17
C GLN A 251 -19.79 -9.62 -0.14
N GLY A 252 -18.99 -9.39 -1.19
CA GLY A 252 -18.06 -8.27 -1.28
C GLY A 252 -16.61 -8.63 -0.99
N ALA A 253 -15.76 -7.62 -0.99
CA ALA A 253 -14.33 -7.73 -0.67
C ALA A 253 -13.91 -6.71 0.37
N VAL A 254 -12.79 -6.97 1.02
CA VAL A 254 -12.11 -5.98 1.86
C VAL A 254 -11.07 -5.28 1.01
N ARG A 255 -11.06 -3.95 1.05
CA ARG A 255 -10.14 -3.11 0.31
C ARG A 255 -9.04 -2.60 1.22
N TRP A 256 -7.80 -2.76 0.79
CA TRP A 256 -6.67 -2.07 1.37
C TRP A 256 -6.40 -0.77 0.61
N ALA A 257 -5.81 0.19 1.29
CA ALA A 257 -5.37 1.44 0.68
C ALA A 257 -4.04 1.86 1.31
N GLN A 258 -3.09 2.15 0.45
CA GLN A 258 -1.74 2.58 0.78
C GLN A 258 -1.67 4.09 0.66
N SER A 259 -1.21 4.76 1.69
CA SER A 259 -1.08 6.21 1.74
C SER A 259 0.36 6.63 1.92
N LEU A 260 0.70 7.75 1.32
CA LEU A 260 2.01 8.39 1.37
C LEU A 260 1.93 9.65 2.21
N ALA A 261 2.85 9.80 3.15
CA ALA A 261 2.91 10.93 4.08
C ALA A 261 4.33 11.50 4.18
N VAL A 262 4.42 12.79 4.53
CA VAL A 262 5.69 13.44 4.90
C VAL A 262 5.78 13.48 6.41
N LEU A 263 6.95 13.15 6.96
CA LEU A 263 7.16 13.16 8.41
C LEU A 263 7.36 14.59 8.95
N GLU A 264 6.76 14.87 10.10
CA GLU A 264 6.83 16.22 10.72
C GLU A 264 8.26 16.62 11.05
N ALA A 265 9.08 15.68 11.51
CA ALA A 265 10.48 15.93 11.85
C ALA A 265 11.41 16.05 10.63
N SER A 266 10.92 15.82 9.41
CA SER A 266 11.74 15.93 8.20
C SER A 266 12.35 17.31 8.04
N THR A 267 13.64 17.34 7.71
CA THR A 267 14.39 18.56 7.32
C THR A 267 14.39 18.78 5.80
N GLN A 268 13.81 17.83 5.03
CA GLN A 268 13.77 17.80 3.58
C GLN A 268 12.33 17.89 3.04
N LYS A 269 11.41 18.57 3.77
CA LYS A 269 9.97 18.57 3.44
C LYS A 269 9.68 18.97 1.99
N GLU A 270 10.41 19.94 1.41
CA GLU A 270 10.22 20.34 0.02
C GLU A 270 10.57 19.21 -0.98
N ALA A 271 11.67 18.49 -0.75
CA ALA A 271 12.05 17.36 -1.57
C ALA A 271 11.08 16.16 -1.39
N ALA A 272 10.63 15.93 -0.16
CA ALA A 272 9.62 14.92 0.16
C ALA A 272 8.28 15.23 -0.55
N LEU A 273 7.83 16.48 -0.58
CA LEU A 273 6.64 16.88 -1.32
C LEU A 273 6.77 16.68 -2.83
N LYS A 274 7.96 16.92 -3.41
CA LYS A 274 8.21 16.61 -4.83
C LYS A 274 8.10 15.10 -5.09
N PHE A 275 8.54 14.29 -4.14
CA PHE A 275 8.39 12.83 -4.25
C PHE A 275 6.91 12.42 -4.14
N VAL A 276 6.16 13.00 -3.20
CA VAL A 276 4.70 12.78 -3.08
C VAL A 276 3.98 13.16 -4.39
N ASP A 277 4.29 14.35 -4.98
CA ASP A 277 3.69 14.77 -6.24
C ASP A 277 4.02 13.81 -7.40
N TYR A 278 5.29 13.34 -7.46
CA TYR A 278 5.69 12.37 -8.47
C TYR A 278 4.96 11.03 -8.30
N ILE A 279 4.97 10.45 -7.09
CA ILE A 279 4.32 9.16 -6.84
C ILE A 279 2.82 9.22 -7.14
N THR A 280 2.16 10.34 -6.83
CA THR A 280 0.72 10.52 -7.06
C THR A 280 0.36 10.98 -8.47
N SER A 281 1.36 11.24 -9.33
CA SER A 281 1.15 11.54 -10.75
C SER A 281 0.61 10.32 -11.51
N PRO A 282 -0.03 10.49 -12.67
CA PRO A 282 -0.46 9.36 -13.50
C PRO A 282 0.67 8.38 -13.81
N GLU A 283 1.85 8.88 -14.16
CA GLU A 283 3.03 8.07 -14.48
C GLU A 283 3.59 7.37 -13.24
N GLY A 284 3.69 8.07 -12.11
CA GLY A 284 4.18 7.52 -10.84
C GLY A 284 3.27 6.40 -10.36
N GLN A 285 1.97 6.64 -10.32
CA GLN A 285 1.01 5.63 -9.88
C GLN A 285 0.88 4.44 -10.83
N ALA A 286 0.97 4.65 -12.15
CA ALA A 286 0.98 3.54 -13.10
C ALA A 286 2.20 2.61 -12.88
N ARG A 287 3.39 3.18 -12.60
CA ARG A 287 4.59 2.42 -12.27
C ARG A 287 4.46 1.71 -10.93
N LEU A 288 3.99 2.42 -9.90
CA LEU A 288 3.78 1.85 -8.57
C LEU A 288 2.74 0.71 -8.61
N ALA A 289 1.65 0.89 -9.35
CA ALA A 289 0.59 -0.09 -9.49
C ALA A 289 1.05 -1.41 -10.09
N THR A 290 2.11 -1.40 -10.90
CA THR A 290 2.63 -2.57 -11.62
C THR A 290 4.07 -2.90 -11.26
N SER A 291 4.47 -2.59 -10.01
CA SER A 291 5.81 -2.88 -9.50
C SER A 291 6.06 -4.39 -9.37
N SER A 292 7.34 -4.76 -9.36
CA SER A 292 7.77 -6.16 -9.38
C SER A 292 7.43 -6.95 -8.10
N CYS A 293 7.15 -6.27 -6.97
CA CYS A 293 6.86 -6.93 -5.71
C CYS A 293 5.39 -7.41 -5.64
N TYR A 294 4.45 -6.50 -5.85
CA TYR A 294 3.01 -6.79 -5.96
C TYR A 294 2.31 -5.68 -6.72
N TRP A 295 1.22 -6.05 -7.41
CA TRP A 295 0.42 -5.09 -8.16
C TRP A 295 -0.70 -4.51 -7.29
N GLY A 296 -1.37 -3.50 -7.81
CA GLY A 296 -2.56 -2.89 -7.20
C GLY A 296 -3.15 -1.85 -8.13
N MET A 297 -4.21 -1.20 -7.68
CA MET A 297 -4.90 -0.18 -8.45
C MET A 297 -4.31 1.20 -8.16
N PRO A 298 -3.98 2.02 -9.16
CA PRO A 298 -3.67 3.41 -8.92
C PRO A 298 -4.90 4.16 -8.39
N ALA A 299 -4.70 5.04 -7.41
CA ALA A 299 -5.75 5.92 -6.91
C ALA A 299 -6.09 7.03 -7.92
N ASN A 300 -5.13 7.42 -8.75
CA ASN A 300 -5.29 8.43 -9.79
C ASN A 300 -5.91 7.80 -11.04
N GLN A 301 -7.12 8.24 -11.42
CA GLN A 301 -7.86 7.72 -12.58
C GLN A 301 -7.12 7.93 -13.90
N LYS A 302 -6.32 9.01 -14.02
CA LYS A 302 -5.54 9.29 -15.22
C LYS A 302 -4.35 8.34 -15.42
N ALA A 303 -3.96 7.58 -14.40
CA ALA A 303 -2.99 6.50 -14.56
C ALA A 303 -3.47 5.44 -15.56
N GLY A 304 -4.78 5.29 -15.75
CA GLY A 304 -5.37 4.47 -16.79
C GLY A 304 -4.96 4.86 -18.22
N ASP A 305 -4.56 6.12 -18.46
CA ASP A 305 -4.06 6.56 -19.77
C ASP A 305 -2.59 6.14 -20.00
N VAL A 306 -1.88 5.81 -18.92
CA VAL A 306 -0.47 5.39 -18.93
C VAL A 306 -0.34 3.85 -18.96
N LEU A 307 -1.22 3.15 -18.26
CA LEU A 307 -1.24 1.67 -18.23
C LEU A 307 -1.43 1.09 -19.64
N SER A 308 -0.66 0.06 -19.97
CA SER A 308 -0.85 -0.70 -21.21
C SER A 308 -2.19 -1.42 -21.23
N ALA A 309 -2.65 -1.83 -22.42
CA ALA A 309 -3.87 -2.62 -22.56
C ALA A 309 -3.81 -3.95 -21.79
N GLU A 310 -2.64 -4.58 -21.75
CA GLU A 310 -2.40 -5.80 -20.99
C GLU A 310 -2.50 -5.55 -19.48
N GLN A 311 -1.82 -4.53 -18.96
CA GLN A 311 -1.90 -4.14 -17.55
C GLN A 311 -3.34 -3.83 -17.12
N LYS A 312 -4.09 -3.08 -17.96
CA LYS A 312 -5.52 -2.80 -17.72
C LYS A 312 -6.36 -4.07 -17.65
N ALA A 313 -6.10 -5.02 -18.54
CA ALA A 313 -6.82 -6.29 -18.56
C ALA A 313 -6.54 -7.10 -17.30
N VAL A 314 -5.27 -7.23 -16.89
CA VAL A 314 -4.86 -7.95 -15.67
C VAL A 314 -5.43 -7.30 -14.42
N LEU A 315 -5.40 -5.97 -14.32
CA LEU A 315 -5.96 -5.19 -13.21
C LEU A 315 -7.49 -5.07 -13.27
N ARG A 316 -8.14 -5.49 -14.37
CA ARG A 316 -9.58 -5.29 -14.60
C ARG A 316 -10.00 -3.82 -14.46
N TRP A 317 -9.19 -2.95 -15.05
CA TRP A 317 -9.32 -1.49 -14.91
C TRP A 317 -10.73 -0.97 -15.19
N ASP A 318 -11.39 -1.47 -16.22
CA ASP A 318 -12.72 -1.02 -16.62
C ASP A 318 -13.83 -1.46 -15.65
N GLN A 319 -13.53 -2.34 -14.69
CA GLN A 319 -14.48 -2.84 -13.69
C GLN A 319 -14.33 -2.16 -12.33
N GLN A 320 -13.38 -1.23 -12.19
CA GLN A 320 -13.04 -0.64 -10.89
C GLN A 320 -14.18 0.10 -10.22
N THR A 321 -15.03 0.78 -10.97
CA THR A 321 -16.23 1.44 -10.41
C THR A 321 -17.18 0.45 -9.72
N ASP A 322 -17.41 -0.73 -10.33
CA ASP A 322 -18.21 -1.78 -9.71
C ASP A 322 -17.51 -2.40 -8.50
N TYR A 323 -16.23 -2.65 -8.59
CA TYR A 323 -15.44 -3.25 -7.51
C TYR A 323 -15.32 -2.33 -6.29
N LEU A 324 -15.17 -1.02 -6.51
CA LEU A 324 -15.19 -0.03 -5.43
C LEU A 324 -16.54 -0.02 -4.71
N ALA A 325 -17.65 -0.08 -5.48
CA ALA A 325 -19.00 -0.12 -4.91
C ALA A 325 -19.28 -1.40 -4.09
N ARG A 326 -18.62 -2.52 -4.41
CA ARG A 326 -18.79 -3.82 -3.74
C ARG A 326 -17.68 -4.15 -2.72
N SER A 327 -16.82 -3.20 -2.40
CA SER A 327 -15.74 -3.40 -1.43
C SER A 327 -15.80 -2.40 -0.30
N GLN A 328 -15.29 -2.80 0.86
CA GLN A 328 -15.21 -1.97 2.06
C GLN A 328 -13.77 -1.91 2.54
N LEU A 329 -13.39 -0.80 3.17
CA LEU A 329 -12.08 -0.69 3.80
C LEU A 329 -11.91 -1.71 4.93
N TYR A 330 -10.67 -1.92 5.34
CA TYR A 330 -10.35 -2.68 6.54
C TYR A 330 -11.20 -2.20 7.72
N PRO A 331 -11.55 -3.10 8.65
CA PRO A 331 -12.10 -2.66 9.93
C PRO A 331 -11.12 -1.68 10.60
N VAL A 332 -11.66 -0.65 11.25
CA VAL A 332 -10.87 0.27 12.08
C VAL A 332 -11.33 0.07 13.54
N PRO A 333 -10.86 -0.99 14.19
CA PRO A 333 -11.29 -1.32 15.55
C PRO A 333 -10.75 -0.31 16.57
N ASP A 334 -11.48 -0.08 17.65
CA ASP A 334 -10.88 0.49 18.84
C ASP A 334 -9.90 -0.49 19.50
N ALA A 335 -9.12 -0.04 20.45
CA ALA A 335 -8.06 -0.86 21.07
C ALA A 335 -8.59 -2.17 21.70
N ALA A 336 -9.82 -2.18 22.23
CA ALA A 336 -10.41 -3.36 22.85
C ALA A 336 -10.84 -4.39 21.79
N LEU A 337 -11.48 -3.92 20.74
CA LEU A 337 -11.90 -4.76 19.61
C LEU A 337 -10.67 -5.29 18.83
N ASP A 338 -9.65 -4.45 18.64
CA ASP A 338 -8.39 -4.86 17.99
C ASP A 338 -7.70 -5.98 18.76
N GLN A 339 -7.57 -5.85 20.09
CA GLN A 339 -7.03 -6.91 20.92
C GLN A 339 -7.84 -8.20 20.82
N ALA A 340 -9.17 -8.10 20.85
CA ALA A 340 -10.05 -9.27 20.71
C ALA A 340 -9.91 -9.94 19.32
N MET A 341 -9.73 -9.16 18.25
CA MET A 341 -9.47 -9.68 16.90
C MET A 341 -8.13 -10.44 16.85
N GLN A 342 -7.07 -9.88 17.44
CA GLN A 342 -5.75 -10.52 17.52
C GLN A 342 -5.80 -11.81 18.37
N ASP A 343 -6.53 -11.83 19.48
CA ASP A 343 -6.71 -13.00 20.32
C ASP A 343 -7.45 -14.13 19.58
N LEU A 344 -8.52 -13.78 18.84
CA LEU A 344 -9.25 -14.72 18.00
C LEU A 344 -8.36 -15.29 16.90
N TRP A 345 -7.56 -14.43 16.24
CA TRP A 345 -6.61 -14.83 15.21
C TRP A 345 -5.55 -15.78 15.75
N THR A 346 -4.94 -15.43 16.89
CA THR A 346 -3.96 -16.27 17.59
C THR A 346 -4.55 -17.64 17.92
N THR A 347 -5.80 -17.66 18.41
CA THR A 347 -6.52 -18.92 18.68
C THR A 347 -6.70 -19.75 17.41
N MET A 348 -7.01 -19.13 16.29
CA MET A 348 -7.13 -19.80 14.98
C MET A 348 -5.80 -20.40 14.54
N LEU A 349 -4.69 -19.67 14.68
CA LEU A 349 -3.35 -20.14 14.28
C LEU A 349 -2.88 -21.35 15.08
N GLN A 350 -3.34 -21.48 16.34
CA GLN A 350 -2.97 -22.61 17.23
C GLN A 350 -3.76 -23.90 16.96
N ASN A 351 -4.80 -23.87 16.10
CA ASN A 351 -5.62 -25.01 15.73
C ASN A 351 -5.33 -25.47 14.30
#